data_6d5848d905351282bcb1d137cde7a73f
#
_entry.id   6d5848d905351282bcb1d137cde7a73f
#
_cell.length_a   1.000
_cell.length_b   1.000
_cell.length_c   1.000
_cell.angle_alpha   90.00
_cell.angle_beta   90.00
_cell.angle_gamma   90.00
#
_symmetry.space_group_name_H-M   'P 1'
#
loop_
_entity.id
_entity.type
_entity.pdbx_description
1 polymer ?
#
loop_
_entity_poly.entity_id
_entity_poly.type
_entity_poly.pdbx_seq_one_letter_code
_entity_poly.pdbx_strand_id
1 'polypeptide(L)'
;MGLIQPADSKAVDMGRTKGGLNTKIHAAVDEEGNPAVMILGPGQEADISMAEEIVGLMDLEGLVGDKGYDSDAFRAWLNERGIKPCIPPRSNRINPARYSKRKYRKRHLVENFFERIKRFRRVATRYDKLSKTFFGFVCLAVVVSYSR
;
A
#
# COMPACT_ATOMS: atom_id res chain seq x y z
N MET A 1 -12.91 -2.32 -7.23
CA MET A 1 -11.87 -3.17 -6.60
C MET A 1 -10.70 -2.29 -6.18
N GLY A 2 -10.28 -2.39 -4.96
CA GLY A 2 -9.12 -1.68 -4.46
C GLY A 2 -7.85 -2.54 -4.54
N LEU A 3 -6.73 -1.92 -4.81
CA LEU A 3 -5.41 -2.51 -4.82
C LEU A 3 -4.60 -1.88 -3.70
N ILE A 4 -4.21 -2.66 -2.71
CA ILE A 4 -3.40 -2.18 -1.59
C ILE A 4 -2.02 -2.81 -1.67
N GLN A 5 -1.02 -1.96 -1.53
CA GLN A 5 0.33 -2.40 -1.26
C GLN A 5 1.00 -1.41 -0.31
N PRO A 6 1.70 -1.88 0.73
CA PRO A 6 2.66 -1.02 1.41
C PRO A 6 3.76 -0.69 0.40
N ALA A 7 4.27 0.52 0.45
CA ALA A 7 5.55 0.78 -0.18
C ALA A 7 6.53 -0.24 0.41
N ASP A 8 7.11 -1.05 -0.46
CA ASP A 8 8.08 -2.05 -0.05
C ASP A 8 9.14 -1.33 0.80
N SER A 9 9.40 -1.83 1.99
CA SER A 9 10.36 -1.24 2.93
C SER A 9 11.76 -1.07 2.34
N LYS A 10 12.06 -1.80 1.26
CA LYS A 10 13.27 -1.62 0.44
C LYS A 10 13.19 -0.47 -0.55
N ALA A 11 11.99 -0.01 -0.87
CA ALA A 11 11.79 1.00 -1.91
C ALA A 11 11.64 2.42 -1.35
N VAL A 12 11.30 2.52 -0.08
CA VAL A 12 11.35 3.76 0.71
C VAL A 12 12.14 3.43 1.98
N ASP A 13 13.30 2.76 1.82
CA ASP A 13 14.30 2.70 2.87
C ASP A 13 14.85 4.11 3.02
N MET A 14 14.12 4.84 3.79
CA MET A 14 14.46 6.18 4.20
C MET A 14 15.57 6.04 5.22
N GLY A 15 16.77 6.14 4.69
CA GLY A 15 18.03 5.93 5.34
C GLY A 15 17.97 5.97 6.85
N ARG A 16 18.45 4.94 7.51
CA ARG A 16 18.68 4.88 8.94
C ARG A 16 19.31 6.18 9.42
N THR A 17 18.47 7.14 9.78
CA THR A 17 18.92 8.18 10.68
C THR A 17 19.04 7.54 12.04
N LYS A 18 20.23 7.56 12.63
CA LYS A 18 20.44 7.16 14.02
C LYS A 18 19.36 7.84 14.88
N GLY A 19 18.33 7.09 15.31
CA GLY A 19 17.26 7.56 16.21
C GLY A 19 15.99 8.12 15.53
N GLY A 20 15.79 7.99 14.22
CA GLY A 20 14.58 8.46 13.54
C GLY A 20 13.55 7.35 13.31
N LEU A 21 12.28 7.66 13.59
CA LEU A 21 11.13 6.85 13.24
C LEU A 21 11.09 6.62 11.72
N ASN A 22 11.22 5.37 11.29
CA ASN A 22 10.99 5.00 9.90
C ASN A 22 9.53 5.28 9.56
N THR A 23 9.29 5.99 8.46
CA THR A 23 7.93 6.29 7.98
C THR A 23 7.68 5.51 6.70
N LYS A 24 6.58 4.77 6.62
CA LYS A 24 6.14 4.08 5.41
C LYS A 24 5.00 4.85 4.75
N ILE A 25 4.96 4.84 3.43
CA ILE A 25 3.79 5.28 2.66
C ILE A 25 2.95 4.04 2.37
N HIS A 26 1.70 4.06 2.78
CA HIS A 26 0.71 3.07 2.40
C HIS A 26 -0.23 3.70 1.39
N ALA A 27 -0.53 2.99 0.32
CA ALA A 27 -1.40 3.49 -0.73
C ALA A 27 -2.34 2.42 -1.26
N ALA A 28 -3.51 2.86 -1.66
CA ALA A 28 -4.44 2.09 -2.48
C ALA A 28 -4.65 2.81 -3.81
N VAL A 29 -4.75 2.04 -4.87
CA VAL A 29 -5.09 2.53 -6.21
C VAL A 29 -6.38 1.88 -6.69
N ASP A 30 -7.07 2.55 -7.60
CA ASP A 30 -8.24 2.01 -8.28
C ASP A 30 -7.88 1.00 -9.39
N GLU A 31 -8.86 0.53 -10.14
CA GLU A 31 -8.66 -0.43 -11.22
C GLU A 31 -7.89 0.12 -12.42
N GLU A 32 -7.84 1.43 -12.56
CA GLU A 32 -7.09 2.17 -13.58
C GLU A 32 -5.67 2.53 -13.12
N GLY A 33 -5.34 2.30 -11.84
CA GLY A 33 -4.05 2.62 -11.26
C GLY A 33 -3.93 4.06 -10.75
N ASN A 34 -5.05 4.76 -10.59
CA ASN A 34 -5.06 6.09 -9.99
C ASN A 34 -5.02 5.97 -8.45
N PRO A 35 -4.31 6.85 -7.76
CA PRO A 35 -4.26 6.84 -6.31
C PRO A 35 -5.62 7.22 -5.71
N ALA A 36 -6.16 6.34 -4.89
CA ALA A 36 -7.43 6.55 -4.19
C ALA A 36 -7.21 7.04 -2.76
N VAL A 37 -6.32 6.38 -2.02
CA VAL A 37 -5.99 6.71 -0.64
C VAL A 37 -4.50 6.58 -0.43
N MET A 38 -3.91 7.51 0.31
CA MET A 38 -2.54 7.44 0.80
C MET A 38 -2.49 7.84 2.26
N ILE A 39 -1.77 7.07 3.06
CA ILE A 39 -1.50 7.39 4.46
C ILE A 39 -0.03 7.16 4.79
N LEU A 40 0.47 7.90 5.78
CA LEU A 40 1.77 7.64 6.38
C LEU A 40 1.58 6.81 7.65
N GLY A 41 2.34 5.74 7.76
CA GLY A 41 2.40 4.93 8.97
C GLY A 41 3.81 4.87 9.53
N PRO A 42 3.96 4.56 10.82
CA PRO A 42 5.27 4.24 11.39
C PRO A 42 5.81 2.97 10.74
N GLY A 43 7.12 2.96 10.43
CA GLY A 43 7.74 1.85 9.70
C GLY A 43 7.73 0.50 10.43
N GLN A 44 7.42 0.52 11.72
CA GLN A 44 7.34 -0.68 12.57
C GLN A 44 5.91 -1.21 12.74
N GLU A 45 4.90 -0.45 12.30
CA GLU A 45 3.51 -0.88 12.40
C GLU A 45 3.22 -2.02 11.41
N ALA A 46 2.36 -2.96 11.84
CA ALA A 46 1.95 -4.05 10.98
C ALA A 46 1.19 -3.52 9.76
N ASP A 47 1.59 -3.93 8.57
CA ASP A 47 0.98 -3.51 7.30
C ASP A 47 -0.55 -3.79 7.27
N ILE A 48 -1.00 -4.80 8.01
CA ILE A 48 -2.42 -5.17 8.11
C ILE A 48 -3.24 -4.09 8.81
N SER A 49 -2.74 -3.50 9.92
CA SER A 49 -3.47 -2.42 10.62
C SER A 49 -3.67 -1.21 9.72
N MET A 50 -2.64 -0.86 8.95
CA MET A 50 -2.71 0.23 7.98
C MET A 50 -3.64 -0.09 6.81
N ALA A 51 -3.69 -1.36 6.40
CA ALA A 51 -4.62 -1.82 5.36
C ALA A 51 -6.09 -1.70 5.81
N GLU A 52 -6.39 -2.04 7.05
CA GLU A 52 -7.73 -1.87 7.62
C GLU A 52 -8.15 -0.39 7.65
N GLU A 53 -7.24 0.51 8.00
CA GLU A 53 -7.49 1.94 7.98
C GLU A 53 -7.79 2.45 6.55
N ILE A 54 -6.96 2.07 5.57
CA ILE A 54 -7.16 2.45 4.16
C ILE A 54 -8.49 1.92 3.63
N VAL A 55 -8.77 0.64 3.86
CA VAL A 55 -10.01 0.00 3.39
C VAL A 55 -11.23 0.64 4.04
N GLY A 56 -11.13 1.04 5.30
CA GLY A 56 -12.20 1.76 6.01
C GLY A 56 -12.58 3.12 5.38
N LEU A 57 -11.67 3.71 4.60
CA LEU A 57 -11.89 4.97 3.87
C LEU A 57 -12.44 4.78 2.45
N MET A 58 -12.62 3.54 2.01
CA MET A 58 -13.00 3.21 0.63
C MET A 58 -14.28 2.38 0.60
N ASP A 59 -15.07 2.57 -0.44
CA ASP A 59 -16.19 1.69 -0.78
C ASP A 59 -15.71 0.67 -1.84
N LEU A 60 -15.55 -0.60 -1.44
CA LEU A 60 -14.89 -1.63 -2.23
C LEU A 60 -15.73 -2.92 -2.29
N GLU A 61 -15.81 -3.51 -3.48
CA GLU A 61 -16.35 -4.86 -3.68
C GLU A 61 -15.26 -5.95 -3.58
N GLY A 62 -14.01 -5.58 -3.75
CA GLY A 62 -12.89 -6.50 -3.70
C GLY A 62 -11.56 -5.81 -3.49
N LEU A 63 -10.60 -6.55 -2.96
CA LEU A 63 -9.27 -6.09 -2.60
C LEU A 63 -8.20 -7.03 -3.15
N VAL A 64 -7.23 -6.47 -3.85
CA VAL A 64 -6.01 -7.19 -4.25
C VAL A 64 -4.87 -6.73 -3.36
N GLY A 65 -4.22 -7.66 -2.69
CA GLY A 65 -3.05 -7.41 -1.85
C GLY A 65 -1.98 -8.47 -2.05
N ASP A 66 -0.77 -8.21 -1.60
CA ASP A 66 0.29 -9.19 -1.63
C ASP A 66 0.18 -10.22 -0.48
N LYS A 67 1.06 -11.24 -0.50
CA LYS A 67 1.09 -12.28 0.54
C LYS A 67 1.40 -11.76 1.95
N GLY A 68 1.90 -10.52 2.08
CA GLY A 68 2.13 -9.87 3.37
C GLY A 68 0.82 -9.67 4.14
N TYR A 69 -0.28 -9.47 3.42
CA TYR A 69 -1.63 -9.32 3.97
C TYR A 69 -2.36 -10.65 4.23
N ASP A 70 -1.69 -11.79 4.02
CA ASP A 70 -2.31 -13.09 4.22
C ASP A 70 -2.45 -13.43 5.71
N SER A 71 -3.58 -13.02 6.27
CA SER A 71 -4.03 -13.26 7.65
C SER A 71 -5.48 -13.73 7.64
N ASP A 72 -5.80 -14.75 8.43
CA ASP A 72 -7.18 -15.24 8.55
C ASP A 72 -8.09 -14.17 9.16
N ALA A 73 -7.59 -13.44 10.15
CA ALA A 73 -8.33 -12.34 10.76
C ALA A 73 -8.64 -11.23 9.74
N PHE A 74 -7.65 -10.83 8.93
CA PHE A 74 -7.86 -9.79 7.91
C PHE A 74 -8.80 -10.26 6.79
N ARG A 75 -8.72 -11.52 6.37
CA ARG A 75 -9.66 -12.09 5.38
C ARG A 75 -11.09 -12.13 5.93
N ALA A 76 -11.26 -12.55 7.19
CA ALA A 76 -12.56 -12.55 7.86
C ALA A 76 -13.12 -11.12 7.96
N TRP A 77 -12.31 -10.17 8.37
CA TRP A 77 -12.65 -8.76 8.48
C TRP A 77 -13.11 -8.15 7.14
N LEU A 78 -12.43 -8.49 6.02
CA LEU A 78 -12.84 -8.10 4.68
C LEU A 78 -14.18 -8.74 4.28
N ASN A 79 -14.34 -10.04 4.49
CA ASN A 79 -15.56 -10.77 4.12
C ASN A 79 -16.79 -10.26 4.88
N GLU A 80 -16.65 -9.93 6.17
CA GLU A 80 -17.71 -9.33 6.99
C GLU A 80 -18.22 -7.99 6.42
N ARG A 81 -17.37 -7.29 5.67
CA ARG A 81 -17.69 -6.03 4.97
C ARG A 81 -18.12 -6.22 3.53
N GLY A 82 -18.29 -7.47 3.09
CA GLY A 82 -18.63 -7.77 1.69
C GLY A 82 -17.49 -7.59 0.70
N ILE A 83 -16.25 -7.39 1.18
CA ILE A 83 -15.08 -7.17 0.34
C ILE A 83 -14.41 -8.50 0.05
N LYS A 84 -14.32 -8.88 -1.23
CA LYS A 84 -13.71 -10.14 -1.65
C LYS A 84 -12.18 -10.05 -1.67
N PRO A 85 -11.44 -10.75 -0.79
CA PRO A 85 -9.99 -10.71 -0.79
C PRO A 85 -9.40 -11.50 -1.96
N CYS A 86 -8.48 -10.89 -2.68
CA CYS A 86 -7.62 -11.53 -3.68
C CYS A 86 -6.16 -11.41 -3.23
N ILE A 87 -5.78 -12.23 -2.26
CA ILE A 87 -4.49 -12.22 -1.60
C ILE A 87 -3.88 -13.62 -1.74
N PRO A 88 -2.67 -13.76 -2.31
CA PRO A 88 -2.02 -15.06 -2.37
C PRO A 88 -1.66 -15.58 -0.98
N PRO A 89 -1.74 -16.90 -0.75
CA PRO A 89 -1.37 -17.47 0.52
C PRO A 89 0.15 -17.41 0.75
N ARG A 90 0.56 -17.31 2.00
CA ARG A 90 1.96 -17.52 2.39
C ARG A 90 2.35 -18.98 2.16
N SER A 91 3.62 -19.22 1.83
CA SER A 91 4.15 -20.55 1.51
C SER A 91 4.06 -21.57 2.66
N ASN A 92 4.00 -21.09 3.90
CA ASN A 92 3.96 -21.92 5.12
C ASN A 92 2.53 -22.23 5.61
N ARG A 93 1.48 -21.88 4.83
CA ARG A 93 0.11 -22.20 5.22
C ARG A 93 -0.23 -23.67 5.03
N ILE A 94 -0.84 -24.24 6.05
CA ILE A 94 -1.38 -25.61 5.99
C ILE A 94 -2.61 -25.64 5.08
N ASN A 95 -3.51 -24.66 5.22
CA ASN A 95 -4.72 -24.51 4.40
C ASN A 95 -4.65 -23.22 3.59
N PRO A 96 -4.03 -23.24 2.38
CA PRO A 96 -3.89 -22.06 1.55
C PRO A 96 -5.23 -21.61 0.98
N ALA A 97 -5.55 -20.34 1.13
CA ALA A 97 -6.74 -19.75 0.53
C ALA A 97 -6.62 -19.67 -1.00
N ARG A 98 -7.71 -19.94 -1.69
CA ARG A 98 -7.77 -19.78 -3.15
C ARG A 98 -7.87 -18.30 -3.52
N TYR A 99 -7.23 -17.91 -4.60
CA TYR A 99 -7.30 -16.56 -5.14
C TYR A 99 -7.27 -16.57 -6.67
N SER A 100 -7.77 -15.51 -7.30
CA SER A 100 -7.78 -15.37 -8.75
C SER A 100 -6.46 -14.80 -9.25
N LYS A 101 -5.67 -15.62 -9.95
CA LYS A 101 -4.42 -15.19 -10.59
C LYS A 101 -4.65 -14.06 -11.60
N ARG A 102 -5.79 -14.06 -12.30
CA ARG A 102 -6.15 -13.00 -13.25
C ARG A 102 -6.34 -11.66 -12.56
N LYS A 103 -7.09 -11.63 -11.45
CA LYS A 103 -7.28 -10.41 -10.65
C LYS A 103 -5.97 -9.97 -10.00
N TYR A 104 -5.18 -10.91 -9.49
CA TYR A 104 -3.91 -10.63 -8.85
C TYR A 104 -2.88 -9.97 -9.78
N ARG A 105 -2.95 -10.22 -11.09
CA ARG A 105 -2.07 -9.53 -12.06
C ARG A 105 -2.23 -8.02 -12.03
N LYS A 106 -3.40 -7.50 -11.65
CA LYS A 106 -3.63 -6.05 -11.49
C LYS A 106 -2.75 -5.41 -10.40
N ARG A 107 -2.09 -6.20 -9.55
CA ARG A 107 -1.16 -5.70 -8.54
C ARG A 107 -0.07 -4.80 -9.12
N HIS A 108 0.34 -5.03 -10.37
CA HIS A 108 1.32 -4.17 -11.03
C HIS A 108 0.91 -2.68 -11.10
N LEU A 109 -0.39 -2.37 -11.01
CA LEU A 109 -0.87 -0.99 -11.05
C LEU A 109 -0.41 -0.17 -9.84
N VAL A 110 -0.42 -0.77 -8.65
CA VAL A 110 0.09 -0.10 -7.45
C VAL A 110 1.62 -0.04 -7.45
N GLU A 111 2.30 -1.03 -8.01
CA GLU A 111 3.75 -0.96 -8.23
C GLU A 111 4.11 0.18 -9.19
N ASN A 112 3.39 0.31 -10.31
CA ASN A 112 3.55 1.41 -11.25
C ASN A 112 3.30 2.78 -10.61
N PHE A 113 2.31 2.87 -9.70
CA PHE A 113 2.07 4.08 -8.93
C PHE A 113 3.31 4.47 -8.11
N PHE A 114 3.87 3.53 -7.33
CA PHE A 114 5.07 3.82 -6.52
C PHE A 114 6.28 4.14 -7.38
N GLU A 115 6.50 3.44 -8.49
CA GLU A 115 7.58 3.75 -9.42
C GLU A 115 7.45 5.17 -10.01
N ARG A 116 6.21 5.59 -10.31
CA ARG A 116 5.94 6.91 -10.85
C ARG A 116 6.28 8.01 -9.86
N ILE A 117 5.84 7.91 -8.60
CA ILE A 117 6.13 8.94 -7.60
C ILE A 117 7.59 8.94 -7.15
N LYS A 118 8.29 7.81 -7.21
CA LYS A 118 9.73 7.71 -6.90
C LYS A 118 10.64 8.43 -7.91
N ARG A 119 10.14 8.78 -9.10
CA ARG A 119 10.88 9.62 -10.04
C ARG A 119 11.20 10.99 -9.45
N PHE A 120 10.43 11.44 -8.47
CA PHE A 120 10.72 12.65 -7.71
C PHE A 120 11.73 12.36 -6.61
N ARG A 121 12.90 12.99 -6.72
CA ARG A 121 14.03 12.73 -5.82
C ARG A 121 13.70 12.93 -4.34
N ARG A 122 12.83 13.89 -4.00
CA ARG A 122 12.38 14.11 -2.62
C ARG A 122 11.47 13.04 -2.07
N VAL A 123 10.82 12.25 -2.93
CA VAL A 123 10.03 11.07 -2.55
C VAL A 123 10.94 9.85 -2.43
N ALA A 124 11.83 9.63 -3.41
CA ALA A 124 12.76 8.51 -3.42
C ALA A 124 13.78 8.58 -2.28
N THR A 125 14.24 9.79 -1.95
CA THR A 125 15.16 10.04 -0.86
C THR A 125 14.56 11.09 0.07
N ARG A 126 14.31 10.73 1.33
CA ARG A 126 13.74 11.65 2.30
C ARG A 126 14.81 12.63 2.80
N TYR A 127 14.68 13.89 2.40
CA TYR A 127 15.48 14.96 2.93
C TYR A 127 14.83 15.67 4.14
N ASP A 128 13.52 15.48 4.32
CA ASP A 128 12.73 16.20 5.29
C ASP A 128 12.70 15.48 6.65
N LYS A 129 13.00 16.18 7.71
CA LYS A 129 12.94 15.66 9.09
C LYS A 129 11.51 15.46 9.56
N LEU A 130 10.58 16.33 9.13
CA LEU A 130 9.18 16.29 9.52
C LEU A 130 8.36 15.41 8.55
N SER A 131 7.62 14.45 9.10
CA SER A 131 6.75 13.57 8.30
C SER A 131 5.69 14.34 7.53
N LYS A 132 5.15 15.43 8.10
CA LYS A 132 4.16 16.29 7.43
C LYS A 132 4.71 16.93 6.16
N THR A 133 5.93 17.48 6.22
CA THR A 133 6.61 18.09 5.07
C THR A 133 6.91 17.05 4.00
N PHE A 134 7.38 15.87 4.40
CA PHE A 134 7.61 14.76 3.49
C PHE A 134 6.31 14.34 2.79
N PHE A 135 5.22 14.18 3.54
CA PHE A 135 3.93 13.82 2.96
C PHE A 135 3.41 14.88 1.99
N GLY A 136 3.63 16.16 2.29
CA GLY A 136 3.34 17.25 1.36
C GLY A 136 4.04 17.08 0.01
N PHE A 137 5.32 16.69 -0.02
CA PHE A 137 6.04 16.40 -1.26
C PHE A 137 5.52 15.14 -1.96
N VAL A 138 5.11 14.11 -1.24
CA VAL A 138 4.46 12.93 -1.82
C VAL A 138 3.16 13.32 -2.51
N CYS A 139 2.30 14.10 -1.85
CA CYS A 139 1.06 14.59 -2.44
C CYS A 139 1.31 15.44 -3.68
N LEU A 140 2.30 16.33 -3.65
CA LEU A 140 2.67 17.15 -4.79
C LEU A 140 3.17 16.29 -5.97
N ALA A 141 3.99 15.27 -5.69
CA ALA A 141 4.46 14.34 -6.71
C ALA A 141 3.30 13.59 -7.38
N VAL A 142 2.29 13.20 -6.59
CA VAL A 142 1.08 12.56 -7.11
C VAL A 142 0.30 13.52 -7.99
N VAL A 143 0.03 14.73 -7.53
CA VAL A 143 -0.68 15.75 -8.31
C VAL A 143 0.02 15.96 -9.66
N VAL A 144 1.32 16.22 -9.67
CA VAL A 144 2.08 16.44 -10.90
C VAL A 144 2.09 15.21 -11.82
N SER A 145 2.11 14.01 -11.25
CA SER A 145 2.15 12.76 -12.02
C SER A 145 0.81 12.40 -12.68
N TYR A 146 -0.30 12.85 -12.11
CA TYR A 146 -1.66 12.46 -12.51
C TYR A 146 -2.51 13.65 -13.01
N SER A 147 -1.99 14.89 -12.91
CA SER A 147 -2.60 16.07 -13.56
C SER A 147 -2.32 16.02 -15.05
N ARG A 148 -3.28 15.57 -15.80
CA ARG A 148 -3.30 15.68 -17.27
C ARG A 148 -4.62 16.24 -17.75
#